data_347c373cff0dfa7b110a48984ad6cae5
#
_entry.id   347c373cff0dfa7b110a48984ad6cae5
#
_cell.length_a   1.000
_cell.length_b   1.000
_cell.length_c   1.000
_cell.angle_alpha   90.00
_cell.angle_beta   90.00
_cell.angle_gamma   90.00
#
_symmetry.space_group_name_H-M   'P 1'
#
loop_
_entity.id
_entity.type
_entity.pdbx_description
1 polymer ?
#
loop_
_entity_poly.entity_id
_entity_poly.type
_entity_poly.pdbx_seq_one_letter_code
_entity_poly.pdbx_strand_id
1 'polypeptide(L)'
;MAEWLVDGRPRTDLHECDVNRFEEVQLAPSYVHRRSCQNFVEVYDILHPLQPAEEPRPLRVSPFHQRQRELGGHFLESGGWERPHWYEANAGLPAVHDIPPRGPWASRHWSPIAGAEALATRERVGLFDMTPLRRLEVTGPGALALLQTATSNQLDKPVGSVTYTLLLDESGGVRSDLTVARLAEQRFQVGANSPLDLDRFTRLLPADGTVQVRDITAGTCCIGVWGPLARELVQPLTGADFSHRGFGYFKAKQAHLGEVPVTALRVSYVGELGWELYTSADNGLRLWDTLWEAGRPLGAVAAGRSAFNSLRLEKGYRSWGTDLTAEHNPYEAGLGFAVRLDKGPFTGRDALLDASGSAPSRRLACLVLDDPHAVVMGREPVYAAGSPAGYVTSAAYGYAVGASIAYAWLPGSTAVPGTRVEIEYFGELLPATVAAEPLFDPEMACIRR
;
A
#
# COMPACT_ATOMS: atom_id res chain seq x y z
N MET A 1 -7.09 -22.69 15.94
CA MET A 1 -7.09 -24.04 15.29
C MET A 1 -8.36 -24.81 15.64
N ALA A 2 -8.65 -25.13 16.92
CA ALA A 2 -9.85 -25.89 17.27
C ALA A 2 -11.17 -25.22 16.76
N GLU A 3 -11.34 -23.93 16.98
CA GLU A 3 -12.47 -23.17 16.45
C GLU A 3 -12.53 -23.21 14.92
N TRP A 4 -11.40 -23.11 14.24
CA TRP A 4 -11.37 -23.24 12.78
C TRP A 4 -11.86 -24.60 12.29
N LEU A 5 -11.48 -25.68 12.98
CA LEU A 5 -11.94 -27.03 12.65
C LEU A 5 -13.45 -27.22 12.93
N VAL A 6 -13.98 -26.58 13.96
CA VAL A 6 -15.41 -26.70 14.36
C VAL A 6 -16.29 -25.74 13.55
N ASP A 7 -15.89 -24.47 13.44
CA ASP A 7 -16.71 -23.39 12.88
C ASP A 7 -16.44 -23.15 11.38
N GLY A 8 -15.44 -23.86 10.79
CA GLY A 8 -15.04 -23.73 9.39
C GLY A 8 -14.29 -22.44 9.08
N ARG A 9 -14.04 -21.58 10.08
CA ARG A 9 -13.30 -20.32 9.94
C ARG A 9 -12.54 -19.97 11.23
N PRO A 10 -11.37 -19.30 11.12
CA PRO A 10 -10.67 -18.76 12.28
C PRO A 10 -11.35 -17.46 12.75
N ARG A 11 -11.27 -17.16 14.05
CA ARG A 11 -11.68 -15.86 14.61
C ARG A 11 -10.59 -14.81 14.50
N THR A 12 -9.34 -15.25 14.40
CA THR A 12 -8.15 -14.41 14.26
C THR A 12 -7.65 -14.52 12.84
N ASP A 13 -7.12 -13.44 12.31
CA ASP A 13 -6.50 -13.44 10.99
C ASP A 13 -5.26 -14.35 10.95
N LEU A 14 -5.20 -15.23 9.98
CA LEU A 14 -4.14 -16.22 9.81
C LEU A 14 -3.45 -16.12 8.44
N HIS A 15 -3.58 -15.00 7.72
CA HIS A 15 -2.99 -14.85 6.40
C HIS A 15 -1.47 -15.06 6.41
N GLU A 16 -0.79 -14.66 7.48
CA GLU A 16 0.65 -14.87 7.65
C GLU A 16 1.03 -16.35 7.86
N CYS A 17 0.06 -17.21 8.19
CA CYS A 17 0.23 -18.65 8.36
C CYS A 17 -0.24 -19.47 7.16
N ASP A 18 -0.86 -18.84 6.15
CA ASP A 18 -1.36 -19.53 4.96
C ASP A 18 -0.19 -19.91 4.03
N VAL A 19 -0.13 -21.19 3.63
CA VAL A 19 0.93 -21.69 2.74
C VAL A 19 0.90 -21.04 1.35
N ASN A 20 -0.28 -20.59 0.90
CA ASN A 20 -0.44 -19.94 -0.38
C ASN A 20 0.10 -18.48 -0.42
N ARG A 21 0.60 -17.95 0.72
CA ARG A 21 1.23 -16.63 0.77
C ARG A 21 2.61 -16.59 0.12
N PHE A 22 3.24 -17.75 -0.05
CA PHE A 22 4.57 -17.84 -0.62
C PHE A 22 4.55 -17.66 -2.14
N GLU A 23 5.54 -16.93 -2.62
CA GLU A 23 5.83 -16.82 -4.06
C GLU A 23 6.50 -18.12 -4.55
N GLU A 24 6.32 -18.44 -5.83
CA GLU A 24 6.89 -19.66 -6.43
C GLU A 24 8.40 -19.78 -6.20
N VAL A 25 9.14 -18.68 -6.30
CA VAL A 25 10.60 -18.64 -6.04
C VAL A 25 10.94 -19.01 -4.61
N GLN A 26 10.05 -18.79 -3.66
CA GLN A 26 10.23 -19.13 -2.26
C GLN A 26 9.94 -20.61 -1.95
N LEU A 27 9.37 -21.35 -2.89
CA LEU A 27 9.12 -22.78 -2.76
C LEU A 27 10.32 -23.63 -3.19
N ALA A 28 11.37 -23.03 -3.75
CA ALA A 28 12.58 -23.75 -4.15
C ALA A 28 13.26 -24.37 -2.90
N PRO A 29 13.66 -25.67 -2.94
CA PRO A 29 14.31 -26.31 -1.79
C PRO A 29 15.56 -25.58 -1.28
N SER A 30 16.32 -24.99 -2.20
CA SER A 30 17.50 -24.17 -1.85
C SER A 30 17.13 -22.89 -1.08
N TYR A 31 16.01 -22.24 -1.44
CA TYR A 31 15.49 -21.08 -0.71
C TYR A 31 15.08 -21.51 0.70
N VAL A 32 14.25 -22.56 0.80
CA VAL A 32 13.74 -23.06 2.09
C VAL A 32 14.91 -23.41 3.02
N HIS A 33 15.93 -24.09 2.50
CA HIS A 33 17.12 -24.45 3.29
C HIS A 33 17.85 -23.19 3.82
N ARG A 34 18.25 -22.27 2.94
CA ARG A 34 18.98 -21.05 3.32
C ARG A 34 18.19 -20.18 4.28
N ARG A 35 16.90 -19.99 4.00
CA ARG A 35 16.02 -19.20 4.84
C ARG A 35 15.84 -19.82 6.24
N SER A 36 15.70 -21.15 6.29
CA SER A 36 15.61 -21.86 7.58
C SER A 36 16.89 -21.74 8.40
N CYS A 37 18.06 -21.80 7.76
CA CYS A 37 19.34 -21.61 8.44
C CYS A 37 19.44 -20.19 9.04
N GLN A 38 19.09 -19.16 8.28
CA GLN A 38 19.08 -17.78 8.78
C GLN A 38 18.08 -17.63 9.95
N ASN A 39 16.85 -18.08 9.79
CA ASN A 39 15.83 -17.98 10.82
C ASN A 39 16.24 -18.69 12.12
N PHE A 40 16.94 -19.82 12.00
CA PHE A 40 17.43 -20.55 13.16
C PHE A 40 18.49 -19.76 13.96
N VAL A 41 19.34 -19.02 13.27
CA VAL A 41 20.34 -18.15 13.92
C VAL A 41 19.65 -16.93 14.55
N GLU A 42 18.74 -16.28 13.80
CA GLU A 42 18.10 -15.02 14.20
C GLU A 42 17.05 -15.18 15.31
N VAL A 43 16.49 -16.39 15.51
CA VAL A 43 15.44 -16.61 16.51
C VAL A 43 15.89 -16.26 17.95
N TYR A 44 17.18 -16.22 18.20
CA TYR A 44 17.78 -15.86 19.51
C TYR A 44 18.41 -14.47 19.52
N ASP A 45 18.32 -13.72 18.43
CA ASP A 45 18.92 -12.39 18.31
C ASP A 45 17.89 -11.28 18.58
N ILE A 46 18.40 -10.06 18.79
CA ILE A 46 17.57 -8.86 18.88
C ILE A 46 17.12 -8.47 17.47
N LEU A 47 15.82 -8.54 17.21
CA LEU A 47 15.25 -8.09 15.95
C LEU A 47 15.13 -6.57 15.94
N HIS A 48 15.60 -5.96 14.85
CA HIS A 48 15.43 -4.53 14.59
C HIS A 48 14.20 -4.27 13.72
N PRO A 49 13.56 -3.10 13.84
CA PRO A 49 12.48 -2.72 12.96
C PRO A 49 12.91 -2.78 11.49
N LEU A 50 12.04 -3.32 10.63
CA LEU A 50 12.29 -3.51 9.20
C LEU A 50 13.46 -4.44 8.87
N GLN A 51 13.94 -5.24 9.82
CA GLN A 51 15.03 -6.19 9.56
C GLN A 51 14.66 -7.12 8.41
N PRO A 52 15.44 -7.11 7.30
CA PRO A 52 15.12 -7.89 6.12
C PRO A 52 15.60 -9.33 6.27
N ALA A 53 15.06 -10.19 5.41
CA ALA A 53 15.74 -11.43 5.08
C ALA A 53 17.04 -11.14 4.33
N GLU A 54 18.15 -11.74 4.78
CA GLU A 54 19.48 -11.56 4.14
C GLU A 54 19.82 -12.72 3.18
N GLU A 55 19.27 -13.89 3.41
CA GLU A 55 19.54 -15.09 2.62
C GLU A 55 18.26 -15.82 2.20
N PRO A 56 18.17 -16.24 0.94
CA PRO A 56 19.00 -15.83 -0.21
C PRO A 56 18.54 -14.49 -0.82
N ARG A 57 19.51 -13.66 -1.25
CA ARG A 57 19.27 -12.38 -1.93
C ARG A 57 20.30 -12.13 -3.03
N PRO A 58 19.98 -11.36 -4.12
CA PRO A 58 18.63 -10.96 -4.51
C PRO A 58 17.85 -12.12 -5.14
N LEU A 59 16.52 -12.13 -5.04
CA LEU A 59 15.67 -13.12 -5.71
C LEU A 59 14.89 -12.50 -6.88
N ARG A 60 14.20 -11.41 -6.62
CA ARG A 60 13.37 -10.69 -7.59
C ARG A 60 13.76 -9.23 -7.60
N VAL A 61 13.94 -8.68 -8.79
CA VAL A 61 14.32 -7.27 -9.00
C VAL A 61 13.44 -6.64 -10.07
N SER A 62 13.21 -5.35 -9.96
CA SER A 62 12.55 -4.59 -11.04
C SER A 62 13.46 -4.44 -12.25
N PRO A 63 12.90 -4.22 -13.46
CA PRO A 63 13.71 -4.07 -14.68
C PRO A 63 14.71 -2.92 -14.63
N PHE A 64 14.48 -1.92 -13.79
CA PHE A 64 15.34 -0.75 -13.59
C PHE A 64 16.16 -0.81 -12.30
N HIS A 65 16.29 -1.98 -11.69
CA HIS A 65 17.09 -2.19 -10.46
C HIS A 65 18.53 -1.69 -10.58
N GLN A 66 19.13 -1.83 -11.76
CA GLN A 66 20.49 -1.32 -12.02
C GLN A 66 20.57 0.21 -11.82
N ARG A 67 19.58 0.96 -12.33
CA ARG A 67 19.50 2.42 -12.13
C ARG A 67 19.30 2.79 -10.67
N GLN A 68 18.50 2.01 -9.96
CA GLN A 68 18.29 2.22 -8.52
C GLN A 68 19.59 1.99 -7.74
N ARG A 69 20.39 0.99 -8.11
CA ARG A 69 21.71 0.75 -7.50
C ARG A 69 22.69 1.89 -7.83
N GLU A 70 22.70 2.41 -9.04
CA GLU A 70 23.51 3.55 -9.46
C GLU A 70 23.19 4.82 -8.65
N LEU A 71 21.94 4.97 -8.20
CA LEU A 71 21.50 6.02 -7.29
C LEU A 71 21.76 5.71 -5.79
N GLY A 72 22.44 4.60 -5.50
CA GLY A 72 22.70 4.17 -4.12
C GLY A 72 21.46 3.74 -3.36
N GLY A 73 20.53 3.04 -4.03
CA GLY A 73 19.33 2.52 -3.37
C GLY A 73 19.67 1.57 -2.22
N HIS A 74 19.11 1.85 -1.04
CA HIS A 74 19.15 0.93 0.11
C HIS A 74 17.95 -0.01 0.02
N PHE A 75 18.22 -1.29 -0.20
CA PHE A 75 17.18 -2.28 -0.44
C PHE A 75 16.90 -3.11 0.80
N LEU A 76 15.61 -3.33 1.09
CA LEU A 76 15.12 -4.34 2.03
C LEU A 76 14.29 -5.36 1.26
N GLU A 77 14.49 -6.64 1.60
CA GLU A 77 13.72 -7.73 0.99
C GLU A 77 12.30 -7.78 1.55
N SER A 78 11.31 -7.98 0.68
CA SER A 78 9.95 -8.30 1.07
C SER A 78 9.25 -9.12 -0.01
N GLY A 79 8.78 -10.34 0.33
CA GLY A 79 8.13 -11.26 -0.60
C GLY A 79 9.04 -11.68 -1.77
N GLY A 80 10.34 -11.79 -1.52
CA GLY A 80 11.36 -12.09 -2.52
C GLY A 80 11.83 -10.89 -3.34
N TRP A 81 11.19 -9.75 -3.24
CA TRP A 81 11.55 -8.54 -4.00
C TRP A 81 12.56 -7.67 -3.26
N GLU A 82 13.56 -7.17 -4.01
CA GLU A 82 14.39 -6.04 -3.58
C GLU A 82 13.58 -4.74 -3.67
N ARG A 83 13.27 -4.13 -2.52
CA ARG A 83 12.51 -2.87 -2.45
C ARG A 83 13.40 -1.74 -1.96
N PRO A 84 13.61 -0.67 -2.75
CA PRO A 84 14.38 0.48 -2.28
C PRO A 84 13.60 1.22 -1.18
N HIS A 85 14.26 1.45 -0.05
CA HIS A 85 13.70 2.19 1.08
C HIS A 85 14.06 3.66 1.08
N TRP A 86 15.26 4.00 0.59
CA TRP A 86 15.74 5.35 0.28
C TRP A 86 16.90 5.28 -0.71
N TYR A 87 17.35 6.43 -1.21
CA TYR A 87 18.46 6.52 -2.16
C TYR A 87 19.53 7.46 -1.66
N GLU A 88 20.77 7.01 -1.53
CA GLU A 88 21.91 7.79 -1.06
C GLU A 88 22.20 9.03 -1.94
N ALA A 89 21.84 8.99 -3.21
CA ALA A 89 21.94 10.16 -4.11
C ALA A 89 21.14 11.37 -3.59
N ASN A 90 20.17 11.15 -2.70
CA ASN A 90 19.36 12.20 -2.08
C ASN A 90 19.95 12.73 -0.76
N ALA A 91 21.09 12.22 -0.29
CA ALA A 91 21.72 12.65 0.96
C ALA A 91 22.07 14.15 1.01
N GLY A 92 22.26 14.77 -0.16
CA GLY A 92 22.53 16.20 -0.32
C GLY A 92 21.28 17.10 -0.29
N LEU A 93 20.08 16.56 -0.15
CA LEU A 93 18.86 17.36 -0.03
C LEU A 93 18.89 18.17 1.30
N PRO A 94 18.61 19.48 1.28
CA PRO A 94 18.69 20.32 2.49
C PRO A 94 17.87 19.80 3.65
N ALA A 95 16.68 19.27 3.38
CA ALA A 95 15.76 18.74 4.38
C ALA A 95 16.33 17.57 5.20
N VAL A 96 17.38 16.87 4.76
CA VAL A 96 18.00 15.77 5.53
C VAL A 96 18.46 16.22 6.91
N HIS A 97 18.94 17.45 7.03
CA HIS A 97 19.44 18.02 8.29
C HIS A 97 18.33 18.38 9.29
N ASP A 98 17.10 18.56 8.82
CA ASP A 98 15.94 18.97 9.63
C ASP A 98 15.15 17.75 10.14
N ILE A 99 15.50 16.54 9.68
CA ILE A 99 14.80 15.30 10.07
C ILE A 99 15.22 14.88 11.48
N PRO A 100 14.27 14.68 12.41
CA PRO A 100 14.58 14.24 13.77
C PRO A 100 15.34 12.89 13.77
N PRO A 101 16.42 12.77 14.55
CA PRO A 101 17.17 11.53 14.69
C PRO A 101 16.33 10.47 15.42
N ARG A 102 16.65 9.21 15.20
CA ARG A 102 16.09 8.07 15.93
C ARG A 102 17.13 7.39 16.84
N GLY A 103 16.68 6.75 17.91
CA GLY A 103 17.53 5.92 18.75
C GLY A 103 18.19 4.76 17.99
N PRO A 104 19.31 4.20 18.48
CA PRO A 104 20.12 3.22 17.75
C PRO A 104 19.34 1.96 17.33
N TRP A 105 18.43 1.48 18.16
CA TRP A 105 17.61 0.31 17.84
C TRP A 105 16.63 0.58 16.68
N ALA A 106 15.94 1.73 16.71
CA ALA A 106 14.93 2.09 15.70
C ALA A 106 15.55 2.59 14.39
N SER A 107 16.84 2.99 14.39
CA SER A 107 17.51 3.57 13.22
C SER A 107 18.31 2.58 12.37
N ARG A 108 18.41 1.30 12.76
CA ARG A 108 19.27 0.35 12.04
C ARG A 108 18.92 0.20 10.55
N HIS A 109 17.64 0.21 10.21
CA HIS A 109 17.15 0.13 8.83
C HIS A 109 16.32 1.37 8.47
N TRP A 110 16.77 2.52 8.93
CA TRP A 110 16.15 3.81 8.70
C TRP A 110 17.19 4.88 8.34
N SER A 111 16.79 5.87 7.53
CA SER A 111 17.63 7.01 7.18
C SER A 111 16.80 8.29 7.15
N PRO A 112 17.34 9.45 7.60
CA PRO A 112 16.70 10.75 7.42
C PRO A 112 16.49 11.12 5.94
N ILE A 113 17.25 10.52 5.03
CA ILE A 113 17.09 10.69 3.58
C ILE A 113 15.65 10.39 3.16
N ALA A 114 15.00 9.36 3.73
CA ALA A 114 13.61 9.02 3.43
C ALA A 114 12.64 10.19 3.73
N GLY A 115 12.91 10.97 4.78
CA GLY A 115 12.13 12.17 5.09
C GLY A 115 12.33 13.28 4.05
N ALA A 116 13.56 13.50 3.63
CA ALA A 116 13.86 14.46 2.57
C ALA A 116 13.23 14.06 1.21
N GLU A 117 13.19 12.75 0.90
CA GLU A 117 12.47 12.22 -0.27
C GLU A 117 10.95 12.48 -0.18
N ALA A 118 10.37 12.31 1.01
CA ALA A 118 8.96 12.60 1.23
C ALA A 118 8.64 14.09 1.01
N LEU A 119 9.44 14.99 1.57
CA LEU A 119 9.30 16.43 1.37
C LEU A 119 9.52 16.85 -0.08
N ALA A 120 10.56 16.32 -0.75
CA ALA A 120 10.79 16.58 -2.16
C ALA A 120 9.63 16.10 -3.04
N THR A 121 8.97 14.99 -2.68
CA THR A 121 7.75 14.51 -3.35
C THR A 121 6.59 15.51 -3.17
N ARG A 122 6.42 16.09 -1.98
CA ARG A 122 5.40 17.11 -1.71
C ARG A 122 5.63 18.42 -2.44
N GLU A 123 6.88 18.80 -2.62
CA GLU A 123 7.26 20.07 -3.23
C GLU A 123 7.45 20.01 -4.74
N ARG A 124 7.83 18.84 -5.27
CA ARG A 124 8.24 18.64 -6.67
C ARG A 124 7.59 17.40 -7.27
N VAL A 125 8.37 16.33 -7.46
CA VAL A 125 7.90 15.05 -7.98
C VAL A 125 8.81 13.91 -7.54
N GLY A 126 8.22 12.82 -7.06
CA GLY A 126 8.90 11.57 -6.71
C GLY A 126 8.60 10.46 -7.72
N LEU A 127 9.61 9.66 -8.05
CA LEU A 127 9.51 8.41 -8.79
C LEU A 127 9.62 7.24 -7.83
N PHE A 128 8.59 6.39 -7.78
CA PHE A 128 8.49 5.26 -6.86
C PHE A 128 8.43 3.94 -7.63
N ASP A 129 9.22 2.96 -7.20
CA ASP A 129 9.13 1.60 -7.72
C ASP A 129 7.90 0.88 -7.15
N MET A 130 6.88 0.73 -7.97
CA MET A 130 5.64 0.01 -7.63
C MET A 130 5.62 -1.41 -8.23
N THR A 131 6.70 -1.83 -8.89
CA THR A 131 6.82 -3.15 -9.54
C THR A 131 6.58 -4.32 -8.60
N PRO A 132 7.02 -4.30 -7.33
CA PRO A 132 6.77 -5.39 -6.39
C PRO A 132 5.30 -5.63 -6.01
N LEU A 133 4.40 -4.68 -6.27
CA LEU A 133 2.97 -4.87 -6.00
C LEU A 133 2.35 -5.81 -7.03
N ARG A 134 1.53 -6.75 -6.54
CA ARG A 134 0.93 -7.78 -7.38
C ARG A 134 -0.07 -7.21 -8.39
N ARG A 135 -0.04 -7.73 -9.59
CA ARG A 135 -0.97 -7.40 -10.67
C ARG A 135 -1.57 -8.66 -11.25
N LEU A 136 -2.90 -8.73 -11.23
CA LEU A 136 -3.66 -9.79 -11.88
C LEU A 136 -4.36 -9.22 -13.11
N GLU A 137 -4.45 -10.03 -14.16
CA GLU A 137 -5.32 -9.77 -15.31
C GLU A 137 -6.52 -10.71 -15.25
N VAL A 138 -7.72 -10.16 -15.32
CA VAL A 138 -8.98 -10.91 -15.35
C VAL A 138 -9.64 -10.65 -16.69
N THR A 139 -9.85 -11.72 -17.49
CA THR A 139 -10.35 -11.62 -18.86
C THR A 139 -11.44 -12.63 -19.16
N GLY A 140 -12.24 -12.30 -20.17
CA GLY A 140 -13.30 -13.16 -20.69
C GLY A 140 -14.71 -12.64 -20.44
N PRO A 141 -15.73 -13.21 -21.10
CA PRO A 141 -17.12 -12.71 -21.03
C PRO A 141 -17.71 -12.75 -19.62
N GLY A 142 -17.24 -13.65 -18.74
CA GLY A 142 -17.66 -13.72 -17.34
C GLY A 142 -16.84 -12.85 -16.37
N ALA A 143 -15.81 -12.14 -16.84
CA ALA A 143 -14.87 -11.39 -15.97
C ALA A 143 -15.55 -10.34 -15.07
N LEU A 144 -16.46 -9.56 -15.63
CA LEU A 144 -17.21 -8.57 -14.84
C LEU A 144 -18.09 -9.24 -13.78
N ALA A 145 -18.78 -10.31 -14.12
CA ALA A 145 -19.65 -11.02 -13.17
C ALA A 145 -18.84 -11.62 -12.01
N LEU A 146 -17.69 -12.24 -12.30
CA LEU A 146 -16.76 -12.74 -11.27
C LEU A 146 -16.33 -11.62 -10.33
N LEU A 147 -15.82 -10.51 -10.87
CA LEU A 147 -15.34 -9.38 -10.08
C LEU A 147 -16.46 -8.72 -9.26
N GLN A 148 -17.67 -8.62 -9.83
CA GLN A 148 -18.84 -8.08 -9.13
C GLN A 148 -19.26 -8.95 -7.93
N THR A 149 -19.20 -10.27 -8.04
CA THR A 149 -19.55 -11.18 -6.96
C THR A 149 -18.44 -11.36 -5.92
N ALA A 150 -17.18 -11.21 -6.33
CA ALA A 150 -16.03 -11.36 -5.45
C ALA A 150 -15.77 -10.12 -4.58
N THR A 151 -16.13 -8.92 -5.03
CA THR A 151 -15.70 -7.67 -4.39
C THR A 151 -16.88 -6.79 -3.94
N SER A 152 -16.64 -5.86 -3.01
CA SER A 152 -17.68 -5.06 -2.34
C SER A 152 -18.19 -3.85 -3.13
N ASN A 153 -17.40 -3.29 -4.07
CA ASN A 153 -17.76 -2.06 -4.76
C ASN A 153 -18.35 -2.34 -6.16
N GLN A 154 -19.05 -1.35 -6.73
CA GLN A 154 -19.58 -1.40 -8.08
C GLN A 154 -18.44 -1.31 -9.11
N LEU A 155 -18.30 -2.33 -9.95
CA LEU A 155 -17.29 -2.42 -10.99
C LEU A 155 -17.85 -2.31 -12.42
N ASP A 156 -19.18 -2.41 -12.57
CA ASP A 156 -19.82 -2.16 -13.88
C ASP A 156 -19.86 -0.64 -14.15
N LYS A 157 -18.74 -0.18 -14.67
CA LYS A 157 -18.47 1.21 -15.03
C LYS A 157 -17.89 1.25 -16.44
N PRO A 158 -17.92 2.39 -17.14
CA PRO A 158 -17.32 2.51 -18.47
C PRO A 158 -15.86 2.07 -18.53
N VAL A 159 -15.43 1.57 -19.68
CA VAL A 159 -14.00 1.30 -19.96
C VAL A 159 -13.17 2.54 -19.64
N GLY A 160 -11.99 2.36 -19.08
CA GLY A 160 -11.14 3.43 -18.56
C GLY A 160 -11.48 3.87 -17.13
N SER A 161 -12.42 3.21 -16.44
CA SER A 161 -12.67 3.46 -15.02
C SER A 161 -11.74 2.65 -14.13
N VAL A 162 -11.28 3.28 -13.05
CA VAL A 162 -10.57 2.63 -11.95
C VAL A 162 -11.47 2.63 -10.72
N THR A 163 -11.45 1.57 -9.93
CA THR A 163 -12.29 1.46 -8.73
C THR A 163 -11.50 0.79 -7.61
N TYR A 164 -11.44 1.45 -6.47
CA TYR A 164 -10.97 0.84 -5.22
C TYR A 164 -12.10 -0.02 -4.64
N THR A 165 -11.82 -1.25 -4.27
CA THR A 165 -12.78 -2.23 -3.76
C THR A 165 -12.14 -3.19 -2.78
N LEU A 166 -12.94 -3.99 -2.08
CA LEU A 166 -12.46 -4.91 -1.07
C LEU A 166 -12.84 -6.35 -1.43
N LEU A 167 -11.91 -7.28 -1.22
CA LEU A 167 -12.22 -8.70 -1.03
C LEU A 167 -12.61 -8.93 0.41
N LEU A 168 -13.74 -9.57 0.64
CA LEU A 168 -14.24 -9.87 1.97
C LEU A 168 -14.34 -11.38 2.19
N ASP A 169 -14.38 -11.78 3.44
CA ASP A 169 -14.88 -13.09 3.81
C ASP A 169 -16.39 -13.08 4.07
N GLU A 170 -16.96 -14.20 4.37
CA GLU A 170 -18.39 -14.40 4.60
C GLU A 170 -18.89 -13.64 5.84
N SER A 171 -18.00 -13.30 6.79
CA SER A 171 -18.31 -12.48 7.98
C SER A 171 -18.19 -10.98 7.76
N GLY A 172 -17.82 -10.55 6.54
CA GLY A 172 -17.59 -9.16 6.18
C GLY A 172 -16.21 -8.63 6.54
N GLY A 173 -15.28 -9.50 6.99
CA GLY A 173 -13.89 -9.14 7.28
C GLY A 173 -13.08 -8.85 6.00
N VAL A 174 -12.18 -7.89 6.05
CA VAL A 174 -11.39 -7.44 4.88
C VAL A 174 -10.23 -8.39 4.63
N ARG A 175 -10.35 -9.27 3.65
CA ARG A 175 -9.29 -10.19 3.23
C ARG A 175 -8.22 -9.55 2.37
N SER A 176 -8.59 -8.51 1.61
CA SER A 176 -7.66 -7.70 0.80
C SER A 176 -8.36 -6.43 0.33
N ASP A 177 -7.60 -5.40 0.04
CA ASP A 177 -8.06 -4.23 -0.69
C ASP A 177 -7.44 -4.21 -2.09
N LEU A 178 -8.24 -3.83 -3.08
CA LEU A 178 -7.89 -3.96 -4.48
C LEU A 178 -8.14 -2.66 -5.24
N THR A 179 -7.33 -2.43 -6.27
CA THR A 179 -7.58 -1.42 -7.29
C THR A 179 -7.90 -2.11 -8.62
N VAL A 180 -9.12 -1.95 -9.13
CA VAL A 180 -9.58 -2.58 -10.36
C VAL A 180 -9.70 -1.54 -11.47
N ALA A 181 -8.93 -1.71 -12.55
CA ALA A 181 -9.02 -0.90 -13.77
C ALA A 181 -9.71 -1.69 -14.88
N ARG A 182 -10.82 -1.17 -15.43
CA ARG A 182 -11.50 -1.75 -16.60
C ARG A 182 -10.82 -1.25 -17.87
N LEU A 183 -9.96 -2.07 -18.45
CA LEU A 183 -9.14 -1.69 -19.61
C LEU A 183 -9.84 -1.95 -20.96
N ALA A 184 -10.79 -2.89 -20.98
CA ALA A 184 -11.67 -3.18 -22.11
C ALA A 184 -12.98 -3.77 -21.57
N GLU A 185 -13.95 -4.04 -22.44
CA GLU A 185 -15.26 -4.60 -22.05
C GLU A 185 -15.11 -5.87 -21.19
N GLN A 186 -14.19 -6.74 -21.55
CA GLN A 186 -13.94 -8.06 -20.93
C GLN A 186 -12.51 -8.20 -20.41
N ARG A 187 -11.82 -7.07 -20.11
CA ARG A 187 -10.43 -7.09 -19.62
C ARG A 187 -10.25 -6.11 -18.47
N PHE A 188 -9.80 -6.65 -17.35
CA PHE A 188 -9.56 -5.90 -16.12
C PHE A 188 -8.14 -6.14 -15.63
N GLN A 189 -7.48 -5.08 -15.15
CA GLN A 189 -6.26 -5.18 -14.36
C GLN A 189 -6.62 -4.97 -12.91
N VAL A 190 -6.15 -5.87 -12.05
CA VAL A 190 -6.38 -5.83 -10.60
C VAL A 190 -5.04 -5.64 -9.90
N GLY A 191 -4.87 -4.52 -9.25
CA GLY A 191 -3.81 -4.33 -8.26
C GLY A 191 -4.21 -5.05 -6.97
N ALA A 192 -3.37 -5.97 -6.52
CA ALA A 192 -3.59 -6.88 -5.42
C ALA A 192 -2.41 -6.87 -4.44
N ASN A 193 -2.56 -7.50 -3.27
CA ASN A 193 -1.56 -7.42 -2.20
C ASN A 193 -0.66 -8.67 -2.13
N SER A 194 -1.22 -9.86 -2.37
CA SER A 194 -0.51 -11.10 -2.09
C SER A 194 -0.89 -12.26 -3.04
N PRO A 195 -0.13 -13.38 -3.04
CA PRO A 195 -0.54 -14.61 -3.73
C PRO A 195 -1.90 -15.14 -3.30
N LEU A 196 -2.34 -14.83 -2.07
CA LEU A 196 -3.66 -15.23 -1.56
C LEU A 196 -4.82 -14.67 -2.37
N ASP A 197 -4.64 -13.48 -2.97
CA ASP A 197 -5.65 -12.88 -3.83
C ASP A 197 -5.82 -13.67 -5.13
N LEU A 198 -4.71 -14.15 -5.72
CA LEU A 198 -4.75 -15.04 -6.88
C LEU A 198 -5.43 -16.37 -6.54
N ASP A 199 -5.08 -16.99 -5.41
CA ASP A 199 -5.72 -18.23 -4.94
C ASP A 199 -7.23 -18.03 -4.77
N ARG A 200 -7.65 -16.91 -4.13
CA ARG A 200 -9.06 -16.60 -3.94
C ARG A 200 -9.81 -16.46 -5.27
N PHE A 201 -9.28 -15.71 -6.22
CA PHE A 201 -9.90 -15.56 -7.54
C PHE A 201 -9.94 -16.90 -8.30
N THR A 202 -8.89 -17.71 -8.20
CA THR A 202 -8.82 -19.03 -8.83
C THR A 202 -9.91 -19.97 -8.31
N ARG A 203 -10.16 -19.95 -7.00
CA ARG A 203 -11.25 -20.75 -6.38
C ARG A 203 -12.65 -20.28 -6.77
N LEU A 204 -12.80 -19.03 -7.18
CA LEU A 204 -14.08 -18.43 -7.59
C LEU A 204 -14.32 -18.55 -9.12
N LEU A 205 -13.37 -19.12 -9.87
CA LEU A 205 -13.54 -19.27 -11.32
C LEU A 205 -14.76 -20.14 -11.66
N PRO A 206 -15.61 -19.68 -12.60
CA PRO A 206 -16.70 -20.49 -13.10
C PRO A 206 -16.17 -21.70 -13.89
N ALA A 207 -16.84 -22.85 -13.74
CA ALA A 207 -16.40 -24.09 -14.37
C ALA A 207 -16.57 -24.11 -15.91
N ASP A 208 -17.28 -23.14 -16.47
CA ASP A 208 -17.57 -23.03 -17.91
C ASP A 208 -16.42 -22.45 -18.75
N GLY A 209 -15.30 -22.05 -18.11
CA GLY A 209 -14.13 -21.49 -18.80
C GLY A 209 -14.33 -20.09 -19.35
N THR A 210 -15.39 -19.38 -18.97
CA THR A 210 -15.69 -18.01 -19.45
C THR A 210 -14.80 -16.94 -18.84
N VAL A 211 -13.97 -17.26 -17.83
CA VAL A 211 -13.05 -16.34 -17.17
C VAL A 211 -11.66 -16.94 -17.06
N GLN A 212 -10.66 -16.11 -17.34
CA GLN A 212 -9.27 -16.39 -17.03
C GLN A 212 -8.73 -15.37 -16.04
N VAL A 213 -8.01 -15.83 -15.03
CA VAL A 213 -7.24 -14.99 -14.10
C VAL A 213 -5.77 -15.36 -14.22
N ARG A 214 -4.92 -14.38 -14.47
CA ARG A 214 -3.47 -14.57 -14.63
C ARG A 214 -2.70 -13.57 -13.77
N ASP A 215 -1.65 -14.03 -13.12
CA ASP A 215 -0.63 -13.17 -12.54
C ASP A 215 0.26 -12.61 -13.66
N ILE A 216 0.26 -11.30 -13.82
CA ILE A 216 1.07 -10.59 -14.81
C ILE A 216 2.20 -9.77 -14.15
N THR A 217 2.44 -9.96 -12.86
CA THR A 217 3.42 -9.19 -12.08
C THR A 217 4.82 -9.31 -12.66
N ALA A 218 5.29 -10.52 -12.95
CA ALA A 218 6.64 -10.76 -13.47
C ALA A 218 6.84 -10.25 -14.91
N GLY A 219 5.77 -10.22 -15.71
CA GLY A 219 5.80 -9.75 -17.10
C GLY A 219 5.63 -8.26 -17.28
N THR A 220 5.40 -7.51 -16.19
CA THR A 220 5.13 -6.06 -16.22
C THR A 220 5.93 -5.35 -15.14
N CYS A 221 6.05 -4.04 -15.26
CA CYS A 221 6.59 -3.17 -14.20
C CYS A 221 5.71 -1.94 -14.03
N CYS A 222 5.91 -1.22 -12.93
CA CYS A 222 5.16 -0.02 -12.62
C CYS A 222 6.05 1.03 -11.94
N ILE A 223 5.98 2.27 -12.42
CA ILE A 223 6.59 3.43 -11.78
C ILE A 223 5.45 4.36 -11.35
N GLY A 224 5.38 4.66 -10.06
CA GLY A 224 4.53 5.73 -9.53
C GLY A 224 5.22 7.08 -9.72
N VAL A 225 4.53 8.03 -10.33
CA VAL A 225 5.01 9.41 -10.54
C VAL A 225 4.05 10.33 -9.81
N TRP A 226 4.46 10.87 -8.65
CA TRP A 226 3.59 11.68 -7.81
C TRP A 226 4.29 12.96 -7.31
N GLY A 227 3.51 14.03 -7.24
CA GLY A 227 3.93 15.34 -6.76
C GLY A 227 3.26 16.46 -7.56
N PRO A 228 3.34 17.70 -7.08
CA PRO A 228 2.74 18.85 -7.78
C PRO A 228 3.23 19.03 -9.21
N LEU A 229 4.49 18.65 -9.52
CA LEU A 229 5.09 18.75 -10.85
C LEU A 229 4.94 17.46 -11.70
N ALA A 230 4.18 16.47 -11.24
CA ALA A 230 4.03 15.20 -11.96
C ALA A 230 3.45 15.39 -13.38
N ARG A 231 2.52 16.34 -13.57
CA ARG A 231 1.97 16.64 -14.90
C ARG A 231 2.99 17.33 -15.79
N GLU A 232 3.76 18.24 -15.26
CA GLU A 232 4.83 18.93 -15.99
C GLU A 232 5.91 17.96 -16.46
N LEU A 233 6.14 16.89 -15.69
CA LEU A 233 7.03 15.81 -16.08
C LEU A 233 6.43 14.94 -17.20
N VAL A 234 5.17 14.49 -17.05
CA VAL A 234 4.59 13.44 -17.92
C VAL A 234 4.03 14.03 -19.23
N GLN A 235 3.35 15.18 -19.19
CA GLN A 235 2.64 15.74 -20.36
C GLN A 235 3.55 16.01 -21.58
N PRO A 236 4.79 16.50 -21.43
CA PRO A 236 5.68 16.72 -22.58
C PRO A 236 6.12 15.43 -23.29
N LEU A 237 6.03 14.28 -22.61
CA LEU A 237 6.44 12.97 -23.14
C LEU A 237 5.37 12.31 -24.02
N THR A 238 4.17 12.89 -24.10
CA THR A 238 3.04 12.23 -24.77
C THR A 238 2.14 13.21 -25.50
N GLY A 239 1.57 12.76 -26.62
CA GLY A 239 0.49 13.47 -27.29
C GLY A 239 -0.89 13.23 -26.65
N ALA A 240 -1.02 12.33 -25.70
CA ALA A 240 -2.27 12.10 -24.98
C ALA A 240 -2.52 13.21 -23.95
N ASP A 241 -3.78 13.57 -23.75
CA ASP A 241 -4.16 14.61 -22.77
C ASP A 241 -4.12 14.06 -21.34
N PHE A 242 -3.16 14.52 -20.54
CA PHE A 242 -3.00 14.25 -19.11
C PHE A 242 -3.51 15.40 -18.23
N SER A 243 -4.23 16.37 -18.79
CA SER A 243 -4.89 17.41 -18.01
C SER A 243 -5.94 16.83 -17.06
N HIS A 244 -6.37 17.62 -16.09
CA HIS A 244 -7.46 17.21 -15.20
C HIS A 244 -8.77 16.90 -15.95
N ARG A 245 -9.06 17.66 -17.02
CA ARG A 245 -10.26 17.49 -17.86
C ARG A 245 -10.17 16.22 -18.72
N GLY A 246 -9.00 15.99 -19.31
CA GLY A 246 -8.79 14.86 -20.23
C GLY A 246 -8.52 13.54 -19.52
N PHE A 247 -8.00 13.58 -18.28
CA PHE A 247 -7.63 12.41 -17.51
C PHE A 247 -7.98 12.60 -16.02
N GLY A 248 -9.25 12.39 -15.68
CA GLY A 248 -9.78 12.57 -14.33
C GLY A 248 -9.24 11.55 -13.31
N TYR A 249 -9.37 11.86 -12.03
CA TYR A 249 -9.00 10.96 -10.93
C TYR A 249 -9.83 9.67 -10.97
N PHE A 250 -9.24 8.53 -10.62
CA PHE A 250 -9.79 7.19 -10.78
C PHE A 250 -10.15 6.83 -12.24
N LYS A 251 -9.28 7.24 -13.17
CA LYS A 251 -9.34 6.83 -14.58
C LYS A 251 -8.08 6.10 -14.99
N ALA A 252 -8.22 5.29 -16.04
CA ALA A 252 -7.12 4.60 -16.72
C ALA A 252 -7.10 5.02 -18.21
N LYS A 253 -5.90 5.12 -18.77
CA LYS A 253 -5.66 5.49 -20.16
C LYS A 253 -4.46 4.75 -20.72
N GLN A 254 -4.55 4.27 -21.95
CA GLN A 254 -3.40 3.81 -22.71
C GLN A 254 -2.77 4.98 -23.45
N ALA A 255 -1.45 5.09 -23.41
CA ALA A 255 -0.67 6.15 -24.02
C ALA A 255 0.73 5.64 -24.39
N HIS A 256 1.52 6.50 -25.06
CA HIS A 256 2.95 6.32 -25.22
C HIS A 256 3.67 7.48 -24.53
N LEU A 257 4.69 7.17 -23.75
CA LEU A 257 5.64 8.14 -23.20
C LEU A 257 6.96 8.00 -24.00
N GLY A 258 7.23 8.95 -24.89
CA GLY A 258 8.19 8.71 -25.97
C GLY A 258 7.77 7.49 -26.77
N GLU A 259 8.65 6.51 -26.91
CA GLU A 259 8.40 5.23 -27.59
C GLU A 259 7.79 4.14 -26.70
N VAL A 260 7.66 4.39 -25.38
CA VAL A 260 7.23 3.36 -24.43
C VAL A 260 5.69 3.30 -24.33
N PRO A 261 5.06 2.17 -24.68
CA PRO A 261 3.64 1.99 -24.46
C PRO A 261 3.35 1.85 -22.96
N VAL A 262 2.40 2.61 -22.45
CA VAL A 262 2.02 2.58 -21.04
C VAL A 262 0.50 2.45 -20.86
N THR A 263 0.11 1.75 -19.82
CA THR A 263 -1.21 1.90 -19.21
C THR A 263 -1.04 2.79 -17.99
N ALA A 264 -1.58 4.00 -18.05
CA ALA A 264 -1.53 4.96 -16.96
C ALA A 264 -2.82 4.89 -16.14
N LEU A 265 -2.70 4.79 -14.81
CA LEU A 265 -3.83 4.91 -13.88
C LEU A 265 -3.65 6.19 -13.07
N ARG A 266 -4.62 7.10 -13.13
CA ARG A 266 -4.60 8.30 -12.31
C ARG A 266 -5.10 7.97 -10.91
N VAL A 267 -4.21 7.47 -10.11
CA VAL A 267 -4.39 7.09 -8.69
C VAL A 267 -3.19 7.58 -7.89
N SER A 268 -3.37 7.70 -6.59
CA SER A 268 -2.29 8.10 -5.70
C SER A 268 -2.45 7.42 -4.35
N TYR A 269 -1.37 6.87 -3.83
CA TYR A 269 -1.29 6.35 -2.47
C TYR A 269 -0.46 7.26 -1.56
N VAL A 270 0.05 8.38 -2.09
CA VAL A 270 0.85 9.37 -1.36
C VAL A 270 0.11 10.70 -1.12
N GLY A 271 -1.09 10.85 -1.68
CA GLY A 271 -1.89 12.05 -1.49
C GLY A 271 -1.56 13.21 -2.46
N GLU A 272 -0.73 12.97 -3.49
CA GLU A 272 -0.36 13.97 -4.49
C GLU A 272 -0.95 13.65 -5.87
N LEU A 273 -0.97 14.67 -6.75
CA LEU A 273 -1.21 14.48 -8.18
C LEU A 273 -0.25 13.47 -8.76
N GLY A 274 -0.73 12.58 -9.62
CA GLY A 274 0.13 11.72 -10.40
C GLY A 274 -0.53 10.45 -10.92
N TRP A 275 0.31 9.52 -11.35
CA TRP A 275 -0.09 8.31 -12.05
C TRP A 275 0.78 7.12 -11.65
N GLU A 276 0.18 5.95 -11.67
CA GLU A 276 0.89 4.69 -11.82
C GLU A 276 1.02 4.38 -13.32
N LEU A 277 2.26 4.24 -13.77
CA LEU A 277 2.62 4.03 -15.18
C LEU A 277 3.08 2.59 -15.35
N TYR A 278 2.24 1.77 -15.94
CA TYR A 278 2.49 0.35 -16.17
C TYR A 278 2.97 0.11 -17.60
N THR A 279 3.99 -0.73 -17.74
CA THR A 279 4.47 -1.22 -19.04
C THR A 279 4.94 -2.67 -18.91
N SER A 280 5.27 -3.33 -20.04
CA SER A 280 5.91 -4.64 -20.01
C SER A 280 7.33 -4.57 -19.44
N ALA A 281 7.81 -5.66 -18.85
CA ALA A 281 9.09 -5.67 -18.14
C ALA A 281 10.28 -5.33 -19.07
N ASP A 282 10.24 -5.72 -20.34
CA ASP A 282 11.26 -5.41 -21.35
C ASP A 282 11.38 -3.90 -21.64
N ASN A 283 10.30 -3.15 -21.50
CA ASN A 283 10.28 -1.69 -21.65
C ASN A 283 10.57 -0.93 -20.34
N GLY A 284 10.69 -1.62 -19.22
CA GLY A 284 10.79 -1.00 -17.91
C GLY A 284 12.00 -0.09 -17.73
N LEU A 285 13.19 -0.53 -18.18
CA LEU A 285 14.39 0.30 -18.11
C LEU A 285 14.24 1.57 -18.96
N ARG A 286 13.69 1.45 -20.17
CA ARG A 286 13.45 2.60 -21.05
C ARG A 286 12.45 3.57 -20.43
N LEU A 287 11.38 3.07 -19.78
CA LEU A 287 10.44 3.91 -19.05
C LEU A 287 11.12 4.70 -17.93
N TRP A 288 11.96 4.02 -17.14
CA TRP A 288 12.71 4.69 -16.06
C TRP A 288 13.58 5.81 -16.61
N ASP A 289 14.42 5.51 -17.61
CA ASP A 289 15.36 6.49 -18.18
C ASP A 289 14.58 7.68 -18.78
N THR A 290 13.48 7.44 -19.50
CA THR A 290 12.63 8.50 -20.08
C THR A 290 12.07 9.43 -19.00
N LEU A 291 11.53 8.87 -17.91
CA LEU A 291 10.97 9.65 -16.81
C LEU A 291 12.06 10.36 -16.00
N TRP A 292 13.20 9.70 -15.78
CA TRP A 292 14.31 10.26 -15.03
C TRP A 292 14.93 11.46 -15.75
N GLU A 293 15.21 11.34 -17.03
CA GLU A 293 15.75 12.42 -17.86
C GLU A 293 14.82 13.64 -17.91
N ALA A 294 13.53 13.41 -18.13
CA ALA A 294 12.52 14.47 -18.13
C ALA A 294 12.32 15.12 -16.76
N GLY A 295 12.49 14.35 -15.68
CA GLY A 295 12.28 14.81 -14.31
C GLY A 295 13.46 15.61 -13.73
N ARG A 296 14.70 15.39 -14.21
CA ARG A 296 15.90 16.07 -13.69
C ARG A 296 15.77 17.60 -13.64
N PRO A 297 15.34 18.29 -14.71
CA PRO A 297 15.18 19.75 -14.69
C PRO A 297 14.12 20.23 -13.69
N LEU A 298 13.17 19.37 -13.32
CA LEU A 298 12.12 19.66 -12.35
C LEU A 298 12.54 19.32 -10.90
N GLY A 299 13.77 18.82 -10.71
CA GLY A 299 14.26 18.36 -9.43
C GLY A 299 13.56 17.08 -8.94
N ALA A 300 13.20 16.20 -9.86
CA ALA A 300 12.64 14.89 -9.53
C ALA A 300 13.59 14.07 -8.67
N VAL A 301 13.05 13.33 -7.71
CA VAL A 301 13.78 12.40 -6.86
C VAL A 301 13.32 10.97 -7.11
N ALA A 302 14.24 10.01 -7.09
CA ALA A 302 13.87 8.63 -6.83
C ALA A 302 13.51 8.54 -5.34
N ALA A 303 12.34 8.03 -5.00
CA ALA A 303 11.88 7.99 -3.61
C ALA A 303 11.54 6.55 -3.20
N GLY A 304 11.95 6.22 -1.99
CA GLY A 304 11.86 4.87 -1.48
C GLY A 304 10.58 4.54 -0.70
N ARG A 305 10.47 3.28 -0.29
CA ARG A 305 9.31 2.76 0.45
C ARG A 305 9.10 3.45 1.79
N SER A 306 10.17 3.92 2.46
CA SER A 306 10.07 4.62 3.74
C SER A 306 9.40 6.00 3.58
N ALA A 307 9.76 6.75 2.54
CA ALA A 307 9.07 7.99 2.16
C ALA A 307 7.59 7.74 1.82
N PHE A 308 7.33 6.71 1.00
CA PHE A 308 5.99 6.29 0.61
C PHE A 308 5.11 5.99 1.82
N ASN A 309 5.64 5.27 2.84
CA ASN A 309 4.89 4.93 4.04
C ASN A 309 4.54 6.18 4.89
N SER A 310 5.46 7.13 5.03
CA SER A 310 5.17 8.40 5.71
C SER A 310 4.05 9.18 4.99
N LEU A 311 4.19 9.36 3.68
CA LEU A 311 3.23 10.10 2.85
C LEU A 311 1.82 9.49 2.88
N ARG A 312 1.69 8.14 2.86
CA ARG A 312 0.37 7.49 2.95
C ARG A 312 -0.28 7.67 4.32
N LEU A 313 0.52 7.65 5.40
CA LEU A 313 0.02 7.86 6.77
C LEU A 313 -0.53 9.27 6.96
N GLU A 314 0.19 10.29 6.49
CA GLU A 314 -0.31 11.67 6.50
C GLU A 314 -1.67 11.81 5.78
N LYS A 315 -1.86 11.05 4.70
CA LYS A 315 -3.10 11.05 3.91
C LYS A 315 -4.18 10.13 4.47
N GLY A 316 -3.91 9.38 5.51
CA GLY A 316 -4.88 8.48 6.12
C GLY A 316 -5.16 7.22 5.30
N TYR A 317 -4.26 6.80 4.40
CA TYR A 317 -4.45 5.59 3.60
C TYR A 317 -4.03 4.35 4.38
N ARG A 318 -4.91 3.34 4.38
CA ARG A 318 -4.72 2.08 5.11
C ARG A 318 -3.78 1.15 4.36
N SER A 319 -3.05 0.33 5.10
CA SER A 319 -2.23 -0.74 4.57
C SER A 319 -2.82 -2.09 4.97
N TRP A 320 -3.25 -2.86 3.99
CA TRP A 320 -3.72 -4.23 4.25
C TRP A 320 -2.60 -5.08 4.87
N GLY A 321 -2.98 -5.99 5.76
CA GLY A 321 -2.06 -6.83 6.54
C GLY A 321 -1.45 -6.12 7.76
N THR A 322 -1.52 -4.77 7.80
CA THR A 322 -1.02 -3.97 8.93
C THR A 322 -2.14 -3.23 9.62
N ASP A 323 -2.84 -2.33 8.90
CA ASP A 323 -3.92 -1.52 9.47
C ASP A 323 -5.26 -2.23 9.48
N LEU A 324 -5.46 -3.15 8.56
CA LEU A 324 -6.69 -3.93 8.43
C LEU A 324 -6.40 -5.36 7.93
N THR A 325 -7.16 -6.29 8.45
CA THR A 325 -7.09 -7.72 8.16
C THR A 325 -8.51 -8.29 8.14
N ALA A 326 -8.66 -9.60 7.99
CA ALA A 326 -9.95 -10.27 8.04
C ALA A 326 -10.69 -10.14 9.39
N GLU A 327 -10.03 -9.66 10.44
CA GLU A 327 -10.66 -9.36 11.72
C GLU A 327 -11.52 -8.09 11.72
N HIS A 328 -11.39 -7.25 10.70
CA HIS A 328 -11.96 -5.90 10.63
C HIS A 328 -12.91 -5.76 9.46
N ASN A 329 -14.06 -5.17 9.68
CA ASN A 329 -15.00 -4.86 8.61
C ASN A 329 -14.74 -3.46 8.00
N PRO A 330 -15.24 -3.17 6.80
CA PRO A 330 -15.01 -1.90 6.13
C PRO A 330 -15.49 -0.65 6.91
N TYR A 331 -16.55 -0.78 7.70
CA TYR A 331 -17.09 0.36 8.46
C TYR A 331 -16.20 0.72 9.66
N GLU A 332 -15.69 -0.29 10.34
CA GLU A 332 -14.67 -0.12 11.40
C GLU A 332 -13.41 0.56 10.88
N ALA A 333 -12.97 0.18 9.66
CA ALA A 333 -11.75 0.70 9.03
C ALA A 333 -11.93 2.07 8.35
N GLY A 334 -13.14 2.63 8.33
CA GLY A 334 -13.43 3.88 7.62
C GLY A 334 -13.49 3.73 6.08
N LEU A 335 -13.67 2.50 5.58
CA LEU A 335 -13.71 2.15 4.16
C LEU A 335 -15.13 1.88 3.63
N GLY A 336 -16.16 2.34 4.34
CA GLY A 336 -17.56 2.16 3.94
C GLY A 336 -17.88 2.73 2.56
N PHE A 337 -17.12 3.71 2.07
CA PHE A 337 -17.27 4.25 0.70
C PHE A 337 -16.97 3.21 -0.39
N ALA A 338 -16.20 2.16 -0.09
CA ALA A 338 -15.88 1.06 -0.99
C ALA A 338 -16.91 -0.08 -0.97
N VAL A 339 -18.01 0.07 -0.23
CA VAL A 339 -19.10 -0.92 -0.12
C VAL A 339 -20.35 -0.41 -0.85
N ARG A 340 -20.89 -1.23 -1.74
CA ARG A 340 -22.15 -0.97 -2.46
C ARG A 340 -23.12 -2.11 -2.23
N LEU A 341 -23.94 -1.98 -1.19
CA LEU A 341 -24.92 -3.01 -0.81
C LEU A 341 -26.04 -3.18 -1.85
N ASP A 342 -26.26 -2.18 -2.69
CA ASP A 342 -27.30 -2.10 -3.72
C ASP A 342 -26.89 -2.72 -5.08
N LYS A 343 -25.64 -3.14 -5.27
CA LYS A 343 -25.14 -3.67 -6.56
C LYS A 343 -25.52 -5.14 -6.85
N GLY A 344 -26.20 -5.81 -5.93
CA GLY A 344 -26.48 -7.24 -5.97
C GLY A 344 -25.62 -8.07 -5.01
N PRO A 345 -25.64 -9.41 -5.10
CA PRO A 345 -24.93 -10.28 -4.17
C PRO A 345 -23.41 -10.20 -4.36
N PHE A 346 -22.70 -10.23 -3.24
CA PHE A 346 -21.24 -10.39 -3.18
C PHE A 346 -20.83 -11.02 -1.84
N THR A 347 -19.64 -11.59 -1.77
CA THR A 347 -19.12 -12.23 -0.55
C THR A 347 -19.11 -11.24 0.62
N GLY A 348 -19.70 -11.61 1.77
CA GLY A 348 -19.75 -10.79 2.97
C GLY A 348 -20.85 -9.72 3.00
N ARG A 349 -21.68 -9.63 1.95
CA ARG A 349 -22.76 -8.62 1.85
C ARG A 349 -23.75 -8.67 3.02
N ASP A 350 -24.22 -9.85 3.38
CA ASP A 350 -25.27 -10.00 4.40
C ASP A 350 -24.74 -9.59 5.78
N ALA A 351 -23.51 -9.98 6.13
CA ALA A 351 -22.86 -9.52 7.36
C ALA A 351 -22.68 -7.99 7.39
N LEU A 352 -22.39 -7.36 6.23
CA LEU A 352 -22.28 -5.91 6.15
C LEU A 352 -23.64 -5.20 6.20
N LEU A 353 -24.73 -5.82 5.75
CA LEU A 353 -26.08 -5.28 5.92
C LEU A 353 -26.42 -5.13 7.40
N ASP A 354 -26.15 -6.17 8.19
CA ASP A 354 -26.37 -6.17 9.64
C ASP A 354 -25.51 -5.11 10.35
N ALA A 355 -24.25 -4.95 9.91
CA ALA A 355 -23.32 -3.97 10.47
C ALA A 355 -23.62 -2.51 10.06
N SER A 356 -24.24 -2.28 8.91
CA SER A 356 -24.44 -0.93 8.34
C SER A 356 -25.39 -0.03 9.14
N GLY A 357 -26.27 -0.64 9.95
CA GLY A 357 -27.26 0.06 10.78
C GLY A 357 -26.76 0.53 12.15
N SER A 358 -25.53 0.20 12.52
CA SER A 358 -24.99 0.44 13.86
C SER A 358 -23.67 1.20 13.82
N ALA A 359 -23.41 2.01 14.86
CA ALA A 359 -22.08 2.59 15.03
C ALA A 359 -21.06 1.47 15.31
N PRO A 360 -19.90 1.46 14.65
CA PRO A 360 -18.88 0.45 14.89
C PRO A 360 -18.41 0.45 16.35
N SER A 361 -18.30 -0.75 16.94
CA SER A 361 -17.85 -0.93 18.33
C SER A 361 -16.39 -0.51 18.52
N ARG A 362 -15.60 -0.59 17.47
CA ARG A 362 -14.20 -0.16 17.40
C ARG A 362 -13.94 0.59 16.08
N ARG A 363 -12.91 1.41 16.05
CA ARG A 363 -12.49 2.14 14.84
C ARG A 363 -10.97 2.21 14.74
N LEU A 364 -10.48 2.19 13.52
CA LEU A 364 -9.11 2.60 13.24
C LEU A 364 -9.05 4.14 13.34
N ALA A 365 -8.26 4.63 14.28
CA ALA A 365 -8.13 6.06 14.58
C ALA A 365 -6.71 6.55 14.29
N CYS A 366 -6.61 7.81 13.83
CA CYS A 366 -5.34 8.52 13.69
C CYS A 366 -4.95 9.13 15.05
N LEU A 367 -3.73 8.88 15.51
CA LEU A 367 -3.14 9.44 16.72
C LEU A 367 -1.98 10.35 16.34
N VAL A 368 -1.90 11.50 17.00
CA VAL A 368 -0.74 12.40 16.93
C VAL A 368 -0.11 12.41 18.31
N LEU A 369 1.18 12.08 18.39
CA LEU A 369 1.95 12.08 19.62
C LEU A 369 2.26 13.53 20.03
N ASP A 370 2.26 13.81 21.33
CA ASP A 370 2.54 15.17 21.84
C ASP A 370 4.00 15.57 21.63
N ASP A 371 4.92 14.60 21.80
CA ASP A 371 6.33 14.79 21.45
C ASP A 371 6.52 14.40 19.95
N PRO A 372 6.82 15.38 19.09
CA PRO A 372 7.04 15.11 17.67
C PRO A 372 8.29 14.25 17.41
N HIS A 373 9.20 14.13 18.38
CA HIS A 373 10.40 13.28 18.25
C HIS A 373 10.19 11.86 18.78
N ALA A 374 9.08 11.59 19.48
CA ALA A 374 8.76 10.26 19.94
C ALA A 374 8.54 9.30 18.75
N VAL A 375 9.09 8.11 18.83
CA VAL A 375 8.99 7.08 17.80
C VAL A 375 8.22 5.90 18.36
N VAL A 376 7.13 5.52 17.69
CA VAL A 376 6.45 4.23 17.86
C VAL A 376 6.54 3.46 16.56
N MET A 377 6.45 2.13 16.61
CA MET A 377 6.82 1.28 15.46
C MET A 377 5.65 0.47 14.91
N GLY A 378 4.62 0.24 15.74
CA GLY A 378 3.48 -0.62 15.51
C GLY A 378 3.41 -1.76 16.55
N ARG A 379 2.18 -2.16 16.88
CA ARG A 379 1.83 -3.20 17.86
C ARG A 379 1.97 -2.79 19.33
N GLU A 380 2.34 -1.56 19.63
CA GLU A 380 2.36 -1.04 20.99
C GLU A 380 0.94 -0.96 21.57
N PRO A 381 0.74 -1.30 22.86
CA PRO A 381 -0.55 -1.14 23.51
C PRO A 381 -0.90 0.34 23.69
N VAL A 382 -2.20 0.62 23.58
CA VAL A 382 -2.75 1.97 23.80
C VAL A 382 -3.67 1.94 25.01
N TYR A 383 -3.51 2.93 25.88
CA TYR A 383 -4.31 3.13 27.09
C TYR A 383 -5.17 4.39 26.96
N ALA A 384 -6.36 4.33 27.54
CA ALA A 384 -7.25 5.47 27.74
C ALA A 384 -7.72 5.50 29.20
N ALA A 385 -7.54 6.64 29.85
CA ALA A 385 -7.87 6.80 31.29
C ALA A 385 -7.25 5.69 32.18
N GLY A 386 -6.00 5.29 31.89
CA GLY A 386 -5.28 4.28 32.65
C GLY A 386 -5.70 2.82 32.40
N SER A 387 -6.57 2.56 31.44
CA SER A 387 -7.03 1.21 31.08
C SER A 387 -6.65 0.85 29.64
N PRO A 388 -6.29 -0.42 29.35
CA PRO A 388 -6.02 -0.86 27.99
C PRO A 388 -7.21 -0.56 27.07
N ALA A 389 -6.94 0.11 25.96
CA ALA A 389 -7.95 0.56 25.00
C ALA A 389 -7.75 -0.03 23.60
N GLY A 390 -6.54 -0.47 23.27
CA GLY A 390 -6.27 -1.01 21.94
C GLY A 390 -4.79 -1.14 21.64
N TYR A 391 -4.45 -1.07 20.36
CA TYR A 391 -3.07 -1.24 19.91
C TYR A 391 -2.76 -0.44 18.64
N VAL A 392 -1.51 0.00 18.51
CA VAL A 392 -0.99 0.66 17.32
C VAL A 392 -0.85 -0.35 16.17
N THR A 393 -1.19 0.06 14.95
CA THR A 393 -0.99 -0.74 13.73
C THR A 393 0.18 -0.23 12.90
N SER A 394 0.08 0.99 12.41
CA SER A 394 1.13 1.66 11.63
C SER A 394 1.58 2.93 12.32
N ALA A 395 2.87 3.23 12.23
CA ALA A 395 3.39 4.50 12.69
C ALA A 395 4.51 5.00 11.79
N ALA A 396 4.63 6.32 11.68
CA ALA A 396 5.74 7.02 11.05
C ALA A 396 5.76 8.48 11.47
N TYR A 397 6.91 9.12 11.30
CA TYR A 397 6.95 10.57 11.32
C TYR A 397 6.33 11.13 10.03
N GLY A 398 5.36 12.00 10.16
CA GLY A 398 4.73 12.73 9.05
C GLY A 398 5.56 13.98 8.73
N TYR A 399 6.41 13.90 7.73
CA TYR A 399 7.40 14.94 7.43
C TYR A 399 6.75 16.25 6.95
N ALA A 400 5.64 16.17 6.22
CA ALA A 400 4.92 17.36 5.78
C ALA A 400 4.04 17.99 6.87
N VAL A 401 3.56 17.18 7.81
CA VAL A 401 2.74 17.67 8.93
C VAL A 401 3.56 17.97 10.19
N GLY A 402 4.85 17.59 10.21
CA GLY A 402 5.78 17.89 11.30
C GLY A 402 5.43 17.18 12.62
N ALA A 403 4.85 15.98 12.57
CA ALA A 403 4.37 15.27 13.75
C ALA A 403 4.61 13.76 13.66
N SER A 404 4.77 13.11 14.82
CA SER A 404 4.75 11.66 14.91
C SER A 404 3.31 11.16 14.87
N ILE A 405 3.02 10.28 13.91
CA ILE A 405 1.67 9.77 13.59
C ILE A 405 1.62 8.29 13.89
N ALA A 406 0.56 7.83 14.53
CA ALA A 406 0.24 6.41 14.66
C ALA A 406 -1.22 6.16 14.28
N TYR A 407 -1.50 5.00 13.69
CA TYR A 407 -2.85 4.48 13.56
C TYR A 407 -3.06 3.39 14.60
N ALA A 408 -4.22 3.40 15.25
CA ALA A 408 -4.54 2.43 16.30
C ALA A 408 -6.00 1.98 16.23
N TRP A 409 -6.23 0.71 16.53
CA TRP A 409 -7.57 0.20 16.79
C TRP A 409 -8.00 0.58 18.20
N LEU A 410 -9.09 1.33 18.30
CA LEU A 410 -9.65 1.83 19.56
C LEU A 410 -11.17 1.51 19.65
N PRO A 411 -11.74 1.40 20.85
CA PRO A 411 -13.20 1.40 21.03
C PRO A 411 -13.82 2.63 20.37
N GLY A 412 -15.00 2.47 19.77
CA GLY A 412 -15.66 3.57 19.06
C GLY A 412 -15.88 4.83 19.91
N SER A 413 -16.08 4.65 21.23
CA SER A 413 -16.21 5.75 22.20
C SER A 413 -14.90 6.50 22.48
N THR A 414 -13.76 5.84 22.30
CA THR A 414 -12.41 6.41 22.48
C THR A 414 -11.89 6.99 21.16
N ALA A 415 -12.26 6.44 20.03
CA ALA A 415 -11.83 6.85 18.68
C ALA A 415 -12.52 8.17 18.22
N VAL A 416 -12.60 9.14 19.11
CA VAL A 416 -13.22 10.47 18.86
C VAL A 416 -12.13 11.53 18.85
N PRO A 417 -12.05 12.40 17.83
CA PRO A 417 -11.05 13.47 17.76
C PRO A 417 -11.04 14.33 19.03
N GLY A 418 -9.84 14.57 19.55
CA GLY A 418 -9.61 15.28 20.82
C GLY A 418 -9.49 14.37 22.05
N THR A 419 -9.79 13.08 21.94
CA THR A 419 -9.61 12.13 23.04
C THR A 419 -8.12 11.92 23.33
N ARG A 420 -7.75 12.00 24.61
CA ARG A 420 -6.39 11.74 25.10
C ARG A 420 -6.18 10.25 25.30
N VAL A 421 -5.05 9.75 24.81
CA VAL A 421 -4.60 8.35 24.98
C VAL A 421 -3.10 8.34 25.28
N GLU A 422 -2.60 7.20 25.70
CA GLU A 422 -1.17 6.96 25.97
C GLU A 422 -0.74 5.70 25.24
N ILE A 423 0.42 5.75 24.60
CA ILE A 423 1.03 4.60 23.90
C ILE A 423 2.19 4.10 24.74
N GLU A 424 2.18 2.83 25.13
CA GLU A 424 3.27 2.25 25.88
C GLU A 424 4.40 1.83 24.93
N TYR A 425 5.57 2.43 25.10
CA TYR A 425 6.75 2.15 24.29
C TYR A 425 7.95 1.91 25.23
N PHE A 426 8.45 0.69 25.27
CA PHE A 426 9.53 0.26 26.17
C PHE A 426 9.34 0.64 27.66
N GLY A 427 8.10 0.53 28.15
CA GLY A 427 7.76 0.83 29.55
C GLY A 427 7.53 2.32 29.84
N GLU A 428 7.63 3.17 28.85
CA GLU A 428 7.23 4.60 28.91
C GLU A 428 5.85 4.79 28.31
N LEU A 429 5.04 5.66 28.93
CA LEU A 429 3.74 6.06 28.40
C LEU A 429 3.89 7.36 27.61
N LEU A 430 3.75 7.28 26.29
CA LEU A 430 3.85 8.42 25.39
C LEU A 430 2.46 9.02 25.18
N PRO A 431 2.23 10.28 25.61
CA PRO A 431 0.94 10.94 25.43
C PRO A 431 0.64 11.18 23.94
N ALA A 432 -0.61 10.94 23.56
CA ALA A 432 -1.08 11.19 22.20
C ALA A 432 -2.55 11.65 22.21
N THR A 433 -2.96 12.26 21.11
CA THR A 433 -4.34 12.73 20.92
C THR A 433 -4.92 12.09 19.67
N VAL A 434 -6.16 11.61 19.76
CA VAL A 434 -6.93 11.19 18.57
C VAL A 434 -7.15 12.41 17.69
N ALA A 435 -6.70 12.34 16.44
CA ALA A 435 -6.82 13.43 15.47
C ALA A 435 -7.94 13.20 14.46
N ALA A 436 -8.48 14.28 13.92
CA ALA A 436 -9.30 14.19 12.71
C ALA A 436 -8.39 13.85 11.51
N GLU A 437 -8.86 12.95 10.66
CA GLU A 437 -8.09 12.52 9.48
C GLU A 437 -8.79 12.86 8.16
N PRO A 438 -8.03 13.01 7.06
CA PRO A 438 -6.57 12.93 6.99
C PRO A 438 -5.88 14.21 7.52
N LEU A 439 -4.63 14.07 7.99
CA LEU A 439 -3.83 15.21 8.46
C LEU A 439 -3.31 16.07 7.30
N PHE A 440 -3.10 15.47 6.13
CA PHE A 440 -2.65 16.14 4.93
C PHE A 440 -3.77 16.20 3.88
N ASP A 441 -4.01 17.38 3.31
CA ASP A 441 -4.94 17.63 2.19
C ASP A 441 -6.32 16.97 2.39
N PRO A 442 -7.08 17.32 3.46
CA PRO A 442 -8.38 16.72 3.76
C PRO A 442 -9.41 16.91 2.64
N GLU A 443 -9.31 17.99 1.87
CA GLU A 443 -10.22 18.30 0.76
C GLU A 443 -9.82 17.63 -0.56
N MET A 444 -8.74 16.87 -0.60
CA MET A 444 -8.19 16.22 -1.79
C MET A 444 -7.84 17.21 -2.93
N ALA A 445 -7.45 18.42 -2.60
CA ALA A 445 -7.10 19.46 -3.56
C ALA A 445 -5.80 19.12 -4.32
N CYS A 446 -4.80 18.54 -3.63
CA CYS A 446 -3.52 18.15 -4.23
C CYS A 446 -3.69 17.05 -5.28
N ILE A 447 -4.44 15.99 -4.98
CA ILE A 447 -4.68 14.87 -5.91
C ILE A 447 -5.49 15.31 -7.15
N ARG A 448 -6.40 16.27 -6.98
CA ARG A 448 -7.34 16.69 -8.02
C ARG A 448 -6.87 17.86 -8.87
N ARG A 449 -5.67 18.34 -8.67
CA ARG A 449 -5.04 19.41 -9.51
C ARG A 449 -5.07 19.14 -10.99
#